data_13898e5e19a0f71f601641d097b4be15
#
_entry.id   13898e5e19a0f71f601641d097b4be15
#
_cell.length_a   1.000
_cell.length_b   1.000
_cell.length_c   1.000
_cell.angle_alpha   90.00
_cell.angle_beta   90.00
_cell.angle_gamma   90.00
#
_symmetry.space_group_name_H-M   'P 1'
#
loop_
_entity.id
_entity.type
_entity.pdbx_description
1 polymer ?
#
loop_
_entity_poly.entity_id
_entity_poly.type
_entity_poly.pdbx_seq_one_letter_code
_entity_poly.pdbx_strand_id
1 'polypeptide(L)'
;MNERLQALLERAAALGLEGVVLVPGPNLFHLTGLSFHLSERSTVALLPVRGEGAIVLPALEAEKVAELRPFPYTDEAGPEAAFRQAAEAVGLRGRWGVEGLRMRFAEAERLRALAPVELVAADALITAPRMRKSAEELAAMRRAIALTEAAFLRWLEELRVGMTEREAAARLIARLLTGGADALSFEPIVVGGPNGALPHAVPGDRPFQAGDWVVVDWGVFLDGYASDITRMVVFGEPTGPLAEIHRIVEAANAAGRAAVRPGIPAGAVDAAARQVIEAAGYGESFIHRTGHGLGLEIHEPPFIVGGATEPLLPGMTFTVEPGIYLPGVGGVRIEDDVVVTETGVETLTTLPRKPWVVPR
;
A
#
# COMPACT_ATOMS: atom_id res chain seq x y z
N MET A 1 -0.52 -22.47 -16.18
CA MET A 1 0.37 -21.45 -15.54
C MET A 1 -0.03 -20.08 -16.07
N ASN A 2 -0.31 -19.13 -15.18
CA ASN A 2 -0.73 -17.76 -15.50
C ASN A 2 0.39 -17.03 -16.28
N GLU A 3 0.03 -16.24 -17.31
CA GLU A 3 0.97 -15.46 -18.14
C GLU A 3 1.90 -14.54 -17.32
N ARG A 4 1.40 -13.98 -16.21
CA ARG A 4 2.19 -13.13 -15.31
C ARG A 4 3.30 -13.91 -14.63
N LEU A 5 3.00 -15.12 -14.17
CA LEU A 5 4.00 -16.01 -13.55
C LEU A 5 5.05 -16.46 -14.58
N GLN A 6 4.62 -16.80 -15.78
CA GLN A 6 5.54 -17.18 -16.86
C GLN A 6 6.51 -16.04 -17.18
N ALA A 7 6.00 -14.81 -17.37
CA ALA A 7 6.84 -13.64 -17.63
C ALA A 7 7.82 -13.33 -16.48
N LEU A 8 7.40 -13.54 -15.22
CA LEU A 8 8.30 -13.42 -14.07
C LEU A 8 9.44 -14.44 -14.14
N LEU A 9 9.12 -15.72 -14.40
CA LEU A 9 10.10 -16.80 -14.44
C LEU A 9 11.10 -16.64 -15.62
N GLU A 10 10.65 -16.13 -16.77
CA GLU A 10 11.52 -15.76 -17.89
C GLU A 10 12.54 -14.67 -17.49
N ARG A 11 12.08 -13.64 -16.77
CA ARG A 11 12.97 -12.58 -16.24
C ARG A 11 13.91 -13.12 -15.16
N ALA A 12 13.44 -14.02 -14.29
CA ALA A 12 14.27 -14.69 -13.30
C ALA A 12 15.42 -15.48 -13.97
N ALA A 13 15.10 -16.23 -15.04
CA ALA A 13 16.08 -16.96 -15.84
C ALA A 13 17.14 -16.02 -16.45
N ALA A 14 16.71 -14.88 -17.00
CA ALA A 14 17.62 -13.89 -17.58
C ALA A 14 18.59 -13.28 -16.54
N LEU A 15 18.21 -13.29 -15.26
CA LEU A 15 19.05 -12.87 -14.13
C LEU A 15 19.88 -14.02 -13.53
N GLY A 16 19.87 -15.21 -14.14
CA GLY A 16 20.61 -16.38 -13.68
C GLY A 16 20.04 -17.01 -12.42
N LEU A 17 18.73 -16.85 -12.18
CA LEU A 17 18.03 -17.53 -11.10
C LEU A 17 17.47 -18.87 -11.62
N GLU A 18 17.50 -19.89 -10.79
CA GLU A 18 16.90 -21.21 -11.06
C GLU A 18 15.39 -21.25 -10.76
N GLY A 19 14.90 -20.27 -9.98
CA GLY A 19 13.50 -20.11 -9.61
C GLY A 19 13.26 -18.97 -8.66
N VAL A 20 12.01 -18.83 -8.23
CA VAL A 20 11.61 -17.88 -7.19
C VAL A 20 10.85 -18.60 -6.08
N VAL A 21 10.97 -18.08 -4.87
CA VAL A 21 10.25 -18.56 -3.69
C VAL A 21 9.29 -17.48 -3.25
N LEU A 22 8.02 -17.83 -3.12
CA LEU A 22 6.98 -16.92 -2.64
C LEU A 22 6.40 -17.44 -1.31
N VAL A 23 6.02 -16.51 -0.47
CA VAL A 23 5.32 -16.76 0.79
C VAL A 23 3.93 -16.11 0.77
N PRO A 24 3.02 -16.40 1.74
CA PRO A 24 1.69 -15.77 1.78
C PRO A 24 1.77 -14.26 1.70
N GLY A 25 1.06 -13.69 0.75
CA GLY A 25 1.04 -12.25 0.51
C GLY A 25 0.61 -11.86 -0.90
N PRO A 26 0.70 -10.57 -1.22
CA PRO A 26 0.22 -10.00 -2.48
C PRO A 26 0.88 -10.60 -3.72
N ASN A 27 2.17 -10.90 -3.67
CA ASN A 27 2.88 -11.47 -4.81
C ASN A 27 2.44 -12.90 -5.10
N LEU A 28 2.27 -13.74 -4.06
CA LEU A 28 1.71 -15.08 -4.23
C LEU A 28 0.31 -15.00 -4.84
N PHE A 29 -0.56 -14.15 -4.28
CA PHE A 29 -1.91 -13.95 -4.80
C PHE A 29 -1.91 -13.47 -6.26
N HIS A 30 -1.15 -12.42 -6.57
CA HIS A 30 -1.10 -11.84 -7.91
C HIS A 30 -0.62 -12.80 -8.99
N LEU A 31 0.34 -13.66 -8.64
CA LEU A 31 1.01 -14.57 -9.57
C LEU A 31 0.33 -15.95 -9.68
N THR A 32 -0.43 -16.36 -8.66
CA THR A 32 -1.01 -17.71 -8.62
C THR A 32 -2.51 -17.74 -8.32
N GLY A 33 -3.11 -16.63 -7.88
CA GLY A 33 -4.48 -16.58 -7.36
C GLY A 33 -4.65 -17.16 -5.96
N LEU A 34 -3.58 -17.73 -5.37
CA LEU A 34 -3.64 -18.37 -4.06
C LEU A 34 -3.51 -17.33 -2.94
N SER A 35 -4.48 -17.35 -2.03
CA SER A 35 -4.49 -16.49 -0.84
C SER A 35 -4.45 -17.33 0.43
N PHE A 36 -3.47 -17.06 1.28
CA PHE A 36 -3.32 -17.68 2.58
C PHE A 36 -3.05 -16.62 3.65
N HIS A 37 -3.59 -16.87 4.82
CA HIS A 37 -3.24 -16.05 5.98
C HIS A 37 -1.81 -16.34 6.43
N LEU A 38 -1.01 -15.29 6.70
CA LEU A 38 0.32 -15.45 7.26
C LEU A 38 0.17 -15.80 8.75
N SER A 39 0.52 -17.02 9.11
CA SER A 39 0.47 -17.55 10.48
C SER A 39 1.82 -18.15 10.87
N GLU A 40 1.92 -18.74 12.08
CA GLU A 40 3.09 -19.50 12.53
C GLU A 40 3.38 -20.72 11.63
N ARG A 41 2.36 -21.26 10.95
CA ARG A 41 2.50 -22.35 9.99
C ARG A 41 3.15 -21.87 8.70
N SER A 42 4.14 -22.64 8.23
CA SER A 42 4.82 -22.26 6.97
C SER A 42 3.99 -22.61 5.76
N THR A 43 3.79 -21.63 4.87
CA THR A 43 3.32 -21.84 3.50
C THR A 43 4.36 -21.24 2.56
N VAL A 44 4.94 -22.06 1.68
CA VAL A 44 6.05 -21.64 0.81
C VAL A 44 5.86 -22.24 -0.56
N ALA A 45 5.75 -21.40 -1.58
CA ALA A 45 5.71 -21.82 -2.99
C ALA A 45 7.13 -21.76 -3.58
N LEU A 46 7.56 -22.85 -4.17
CA LEU A 46 8.82 -23.02 -4.89
C LEU A 46 8.48 -23.05 -6.39
N LEU A 47 8.85 -22.02 -7.12
CA LEU A 47 8.50 -21.82 -8.53
C LEU A 47 9.78 -21.87 -9.38
N PRO A 48 10.17 -23.04 -9.90
CA PRO A 48 11.36 -23.18 -10.71
C PRO A 48 11.16 -22.52 -12.09
N VAL A 49 12.24 -22.02 -12.69
CA VAL A 49 12.23 -21.47 -14.05
C VAL A 49 11.82 -22.54 -15.08
N ARG A 50 12.11 -23.82 -14.79
CA ARG A 50 11.74 -24.96 -15.64
C ARG A 50 11.11 -26.05 -14.79
N GLY A 51 10.00 -26.59 -15.25
CA GLY A 51 9.27 -27.66 -14.55
C GLY A 51 8.04 -27.16 -13.82
N GLU A 52 7.46 -28.03 -13.01
CA GLU A 52 6.26 -27.77 -12.25
C GLU A 52 6.59 -27.11 -10.91
N GLY A 53 5.82 -26.08 -10.53
CA GLY A 53 5.96 -25.45 -9.22
C GLY A 53 5.39 -26.31 -8.10
N ALA A 54 5.97 -26.20 -6.92
CA ALA A 54 5.56 -26.88 -5.70
C ALA A 54 5.14 -25.89 -4.62
N ILE A 55 4.24 -26.32 -3.72
CA ILE A 55 3.89 -25.52 -2.56
C ILE A 55 3.84 -26.39 -1.29
N VAL A 56 4.60 -25.99 -0.29
CA VAL A 56 4.51 -26.54 1.08
C VAL A 56 3.45 -25.76 1.83
N LEU A 57 2.52 -26.45 2.48
CA LEU A 57 1.42 -25.81 3.19
C LEU A 57 0.82 -26.74 4.25
N PRO A 58 0.07 -26.18 5.26
CA PRO A 58 -0.72 -27.00 6.17
C PRO A 58 -1.75 -27.84 5.42
N ALA A 59 -1.98 -29.09 5.86
CA ALA A 59 -2.92 -30.01 5.21
C ALA A 59 -4.33 -29.45 5.12
N LEU A 60 -4.75 -28.65 6.11
CA LEU A 60 -6.07 -27.99 6.15
C LEU A 60 -6.28 -26.96 5.02
N GLU A 61 -5.23 -26.54 4.34
CA GLU A 61 -5.26 -25.56 3.24
C GLU A 61 -5.06 -26.23 1.86
N ALA A 62 -4.81 -27.52 1.81
CA ALA A 62 -4.41 -28.24 0.58
C ALA A 62 -5.47 -28.19 -0.53
N GLU A 63 -6.75 -28.17 -0.18
CA GLU A 63 -7.87 -28.12 -1.14
C GLU A 63 -7.94 -26.81 -1.94
N LYS A 64 -7.29 -25.75 -1.47
CA LYS A 64 -7.21 -24.45 -2.17
C LYS A 64 -6.27 -24.47 -3.38
N VAL A 65 -5.39 -25.48 -3.47
CA VAL A 65 -4.30 -25.52 -4.46
C VAL A 65 -4.70 -26.34 -5.67
N ALA A 66 -4.79 -25.70 -6.84
CA ALA A 66 -5.16 -26.35 -8.10
C ALA A 66 -3.99 -26.44 -9.11
N GLU A 67 -3.15 -25.40 -9.19
CA GLU A 67 -2.15 -25.26 -10.25
C GLU A 67 -0.70 -25.57 -9.83
N LEU A 68 -0.44 -25.69 -8.54
CA LEU A 68 0.86 -26.07 -8.00
C LEU A 68 0.80 -27.46 -7.40
N ARG A 69 1.91 -28.19 -7.39
CA ARG A 69 1.97 -29.49 -6.72
C ARG A 69 2.01 -29.29 -5.20
N PRO A 70 0.97 -29.71 -4.44
CA PRO A 70 0.92 -29.52 -2.99
C PRO A 70 1.75 -30.56 -2.25
N PHE A 71 2.46 -30.11 -1.21
CA PHE A 71 3.16 -30.91 -0.22
C PHE A 71 2.62 -30.56 1.16
N PRO A 72 1.47 -31.17 1.54
CA PRO A 72 0.81 -30.84 2.80
C PRO A 72 1.50 -31.46 4.00
N TYR A 73 1.40 -30.80 5.16
CA TYR A 73 1.85 -31.31 6.43
C TYR A 73 0.81 -31.08 7.54
N THR A 74 0.85 -31.91 8.59
CA THR A 74 0.04 -31.72 9.81
C THR A 74 0.87 -31.10 10.92
N ASP A 75 0.21 -30.56 11.94
CA ASP A 75 0.89 -29.96 13.09
C ASP A 75 1.73 -30.98 13.86
N GLU A 76 1.26 -32.25 13.91
CA GLU A 76 1.98 -33.34 14.60
C GLU A 76 3.25 -33.77 13.86
N ALA A 77 3.21 -33.77 12.52
CA ALA A 77 4.36 -34.21 11.70
C ALA A 77 5.38 -33.07 11.51
N GLY A 78 4.93 -31.83 11.61
CA GLY A 78 5.74 -30.67 11.26
C GLY A 78 5.99 -30.54 9.75
N PRO A 79 6.57 -29.42 9.30
CA PRO A 79 6.75 -29.11 7.87
C PRO A 79 8.01 -29.75 7.24
N GLU A 80 8.93 -30.33 8.02
CA GLU A 80 10.29 -30.71 7.56
C GLU A 80 10.28 -31.73 6.42
N ALA A 81 9.40 -32.75 6.50
CA ALA A 81 9.26 -33.76 5.45
C ALA A 81 8.66 -33.16 4.17
N ALA A 82 7.65 -32.30 4.30
CA ALA A 82 7.02 -31.60 3.17
C ALA A 82 8.00 -30.67 2.44
N PHE A 83 8.79 -29.91 3.20
CA PHE A 83 9.86 -29.07 2.62
C PHE A 83 10.90 -29.89 1.84
N ARG A 84 11.33 -31.03 2.38
CA ARG A 84 12.29 -31.92 1.71
C ARG A 84 11.71 -32.46 0.40
N GLN A 85 10.50 -32.99 0.43
CA GLN A 85 9.82 -33.53 -0.75
C GLN A 85 9.60 -32.47 -1.82
N ALA A 86 9.19 -31.26 -1.42
CA ALA A 86 9.02 -30.14 -2.34
C ALA A 86 10.34 -29.70 -2.97
N ALA A 87 11.40 -29.58 -2.16
CA ALA A 87 12.75 -29.23 -2.63
C ALA A 87 13.30 -30.26 -3.64
N GLU A 88 13.11 -31.56 -3.37
CA GLU A 88 13.47 -32.65 -4.29
C GLU A 88 12.65 -32.57 -5.59
N ALA A 89 11.34 -32.35 -5.49
CA ALA A 89 10.45 -32.31 -6.65
C ALA A 89 10.78 -31.17 -7.63
N VAL A 90 11.20 -29.98 -7.12
CA VAL A 90 11.58 -28.84 -7.96
C VAL A 90 13.09 -28.84 -8.31
N GLY A 91 13.88 -29.77 -7.75
CA GLY A 91 15.33 -29.80 -7.93
C GLY A 91 16.00 -28.56 -7.32
N LEU A 92 15.66 -28.20 -6.09
CA LEU A 92 16.15 -26.99 -5.41
C LEU A 92 17.68 -27.00 -5.34
N ARG A 93 18.33 -26.07 -6.05
CA ARG A 93 19.78 -25.88 -6.06
C ARG A 93 20.14 -24.57 -6.74
N GLY A 94 21.37 -24.11 -6.59
CA GLY A 94 21.84 -22.89 -7.26
C GLY A 94 21.20 -21.63 -6.66
N ARG A 95 20.91 -20.64 -7.49
CA ARG A 95 20.44 -19.31 -7.05
C ARG A 95 18.93 -19.19 -7.20
N TRP A 96 18.25 -18.85 -6.10
CA TRP A 96 16.81 -18.63 -6.07
C TRP A 96 16.46 -17.24 -5.55
N GLY A 97 15.58 -16.56 -6.28
CA GLY A 97 15.04 -15.27 -5.84
C GLY A 97 14.01 -15.45 -4.73
N VAL A 98 14.07 -14.63 -3.68
CA VAL A 98 13.12 -14.67 -2.56
C VAL A 98 12.55 -13.29 -2.27
N GLU A 99 11.38 -13.25 -1.64
CA GLU A 99 10.81 -12.03 -1.06
C GLU A 99 11.57 -11.66 0.22
N GLY A 100 12.68 -10.91 0.08
CA GLY A 100 13.57 -10.57 1.17
C GLY A 100 12.90 -9.76 2.29
N LEU A 101 11.88 -8.95 1.95
CA LEU A 101 11.11 -8.16 2.89
C LEU A 101 9.97 -8.93 3.56
N ARG A 102 9.65 -10.17 3.11
CA ARG A 102 8.47 -10.91 3.58
C ARG A 102 8.79 -12.32 4.07
N MET A 103 9.73 -13.02 3.41
CA MET A 103 10.12 -14.36 3.81
C MET A 103 10.67 -14.38 5.23
N ARG A 104 10.16 -15.26 6.07
CA ARG A 104 10.65 -15.40 7.44
C ARG A 104 12.00 -16.10 7.47
N PHE A 105 12.83 -15.72 8.43
CA PHE A 105 14.15 -16.33 8.64
C PHE A 105 14.07 -17.86 8.76
N ALA A 106 13.08 -18.39 9.51
CA ALA A 106 12.91 -19.82 9.68
C ALA A 106 12.65 -20.58 8.36
N GLU A 107 11.94 -19.97 7.40
CA GLU A 107 11.70 -20.55 6.08
C GLU A 107 12.97 -20.56 5.24
N ALA A 108 13.70 -19.45 5.27
CA ALA A 108 14.99 -19.35 4.57
C ALA A 108 16.00 -20.38 5.10
N GLU A 109 16.13 -20.55 6.42
CA GLU A 109 17.03 -21.53 7.04
C GLU A 109 16.63 -22.97 6.70
N ARG A 110 15.32 -23.28 6.68
CA ARG A 110 14.87 -24.61 6.25
C ARG A 110 15.31 -24.92 4.81
N LEU A 111 15.12 -23.98 3.89
CA LEU A 111 15.53 -24.19 2.48
C LEU A 111 17.05 -24.36 2.36
N ARG A 112 17.85 -23.55 3.05
CA ARG A 112 19.31 -23.66 3.07
C ARG A 112 19.82 -24.98 3.63
N ALA A 113 19.11 -25.54 4.63
CA ALA A 113 19.49 -26.81 5.24
C ALA A 113 19.22 -28.04 4.35
N LEU A 114 18.33 -27.90 3.34
CA LEU A 114 17.91 -29.01 2.49
C LEU A 114 18.75 -29.18 1.24
N ALA A 115 19.35 -28.12 0.73
CA ALA A 115 20.06 -28.15 -0.54
C ALA A 115 21.15 -27.06 -0.61
N PRO A 116 22.17 -27.21 -1.49
CA PRO A 116 23.15 -26.15 -1.75
C PRO A 116 22.49 -25.03 -2.55
N VAL A 117 21.69 -24.21 -1.88
CA VAL A 117 20.93 -23.11 -2.46
C VAL A 117 21.44 -21.76 -1.95
N GLU A 118 21.60 -20.81 -2.86
CA GLU A 118 21.82 -19.39 -2.56
C GLU A 118 20.48 -18.67 -2.69
N LEU A 119 19.94 -18.15 -1.57
CA LEU A 119 18.75 -17.34 -1.54
C LEU A 119 19.13 -15.87 -1.72
N VAL A 120 18.62 -15.24 -2.78
CA VAL A 120 18.92 -13.86 -3.17
C VAL A 120 17.66 -13.02 -3.06
N ALA A 121 17.74 -11.88 -2.37
CA ALA A 121 16.61 -10.94 -2.31
C ALA A 121 16.26 -10.47 -3.75
N ALA A 122 15.03 -10.71 -4.15
CA ALA A 122 14.53 -10.44 -5.50
C ALA A 122 13.20 -9.65 -5.49
N ASP A 123 12.98 -8.86 -4.43
CA ASP A 123 11.72 -8.12 -4.21
C ASP A 123 11.36 -7.25 -5.42
N ALA A 124 12.31 -6.52 -5.99
CA ALA A 124 12.08 -5.68 -7.16
C ALA A 124 11.62 -6.49 -8.39
N LEU A 125 12.21 -7.67 -8.62
CA LEU A 125 11.79 -8.57 -9.69
C LEU A 125 10.39 -9.11 -9.47
N ILE A 126 10.12 -9.60 -8.25
CA ILE A 126 8.87 -10.29 -7.88
C ILE A 126 7.69 -9.32 -7.83
N THR A 127 7.92 -8.08 -7.40
CA THR A 127 6.87 -7.04 -7.26
C THR A 127 6.57 -6.32 -8.57
N ALA A 128 7.51 -6.25 -9.50
CA ALA A 128 7.36 -5.51 -10.76
C ALA A 128 6.08 -5.85 -11.56
N PRO A 129 5.60 -7.11 -11.65
CA PRO A 129 4.38 -7.44 -12.39
C PRO A 129 3.12 -6.72 -11.87
N ARG A 130 3.00 -6.47 -10.56
CA ARG A 130 1.82 -5.84 -9.97
C ARG A 130 1.88 -4.31 -9.89
N MET A 131 3.03 -3.70 -10.18
CA MET A 131 3.14 -2.23 -10.21
C MET A 131 2.24 -1.61 -11.28
N ARG A 132 2.05 -2.30 -12.42
CA ARG A 132 1.19 -1.84 -13.51
C ARG A 132 -0.15 -2.57 -13.44
N LYS A 133 -1.20 -1.83 -13.13
CA LYS A 133 -2.56 -2.36 -12.97
C LYS A 133 -3.22 -2.59 -14.32
N SER A 134 -3.92 -3.71 -14.45
CA SER A 134 -4.82 -3.97 -15.58
C SER A 134 -6.10 -3.11 -15.45
N ALA A 135 -6.94 -3.13 -16.48
CA ALA A 135 -8.22 -2.43 -16.44
C ALA A 135 -9.15 -2.95 -15.33
N GLU A 136 -9.13 -4.28 -15.09
CA GLU A 136 -9.92 -4.94 -14.03
C GLU A 136 -9.41 -4.54 -12.65
N GLU A 137 -8.08 -4.50 -12.47
CA GLU A 137 -7.43 -4.09 -11.22
C GLU A 137 -7.74 -2.61 -10.90
N LEU A 138 -7.67 -1.74 -11.91
CA LEU A 138 -8.07 -0.34 -11.76
C LEU A 138 -9.56 -0.20 -11.44
N ALA A 139 -10.42 -1.04 -12.01
CA ALA A 139 -11.84 -1.04 -11.68
C ALA A 139 -12.08 -1.46 -10.22
N ALA A 140 -11.32 -2.41 -9.68
CA ALA A 140 -11.38 -2.79 -8.26
C ALA A 140 -10.93 -1.62 -7.37
N MET A 141 -9.81 -0.95 -7.69
CA MET A 141 -9.36 0.24 -6.96
C MET A 141 -10.42 1.35 -6.96
N ARG A 142 -11.05 1.63 -8.10
CA ARG A 142 -12.13 2.64 -8.16
C ARG A 142 -13.33 2.28 -7.28
N ARG A 143 -13.67 1.00 -7.14
CA ARG A 143 -14.73 0.55 -6.20
C ARG A 143 -14.30 0.77 -4.75
N ALA A 144 -13.06 0.45 -4.39
CA ALA A 144 -12.52 0.70 -3.06
C ALA A 144 -12.56 2.20 -2.71
N ILE A 145 -12.08 3.06 -3.62
CA ILE A 145 -12.12 4.52 -3.48
C ILE A 145 -13.55 5.03 -3.31
N ALA A 146 -14.49 4.60 -4.16
CA ALA A 146 -15.88 5.05 -4.09
C ALA A 146 -16.53 4.67 -2.75
N LEU A 147 -16.24 3.48 -2.20
CA LEU A 147 -16.70 3.07 -0.87
C LEU A 147 -16.11 3.97 0.22
N THR A 148 -14.80 4.20 0.15
CA THR A 148 -14.04 5.03 1.09
C THR A 148 -14.59 6.46 1.14
N GLU A 149 -14.84 7.05 -0.02
CA GLU A 149 -15.41 8.40 -0.15
C GLU A 149 -16.87 8.46 0.37
N ALA A 150 -17.69 7.48 0.03
CA ALA A 150 -19.07 7.42 0.50
C ALA A 150 -19.18 7.26 2.03
N ALA A 151 -18.29 6.46 2.62
CA ALA A 151 -18.22 6.29 4.09
C ALA A 151 -17.83 7.60 4.80
N PHE A 152 -16.86 8.33 4.25
CA PHE A 152 -16.43 9.63 4.76
C PHE A 152 -17.57 10.65 4.77
N LEU A 153 -18.34 10.75 3.69
CA LEU A 153 -19.46 11.71 3.61
C LEU A 153 -20.52 11.45 4.67
N ARG A 154 -20.84 10.18 4.95
CA ARG A 154 -21.79 9.80 6.01
C ARG A 154 -21.21 10.05 7.40
N TRP A 155 -19.94 9.75 7.60
CA TRP A 155 -19.24 9.99 8.84
C TRP A 155 -19.14 11.49 9.18
N LEU A 156 -18.94 12.35 8.17
CA LEU A 156 -18.83 13.79 8.34
C LEU A 156 -20.10 14.40 9.00
N GLU A 157 -21.29 13.83 8.73
CA GLU A 157 -22.56 14.25 9.34
C GLU A 157 -22.64 13.96 10.84
N GLU A 158 -21.80 13.05 11.35
CA GLU A 158 -21.78 12.66 12.76
C GLU A 158 -20.83 13.50 13.61
N LEU A 159 -19.90 14.21 12.95
CA LEU A 159 -18.88 14.97 13.65
C LEU A 159 -19.44 16.16 14.39
N ARG A 160 -18.92 16.40 15.62
CA ARG A 160 -19.26 17.55 16.44
C ARG A 160 -18.13 17.93 17.39
N VAL A 161 -18.09 19.16 17.79
CA VAL A 161 -17.24 19.66 18.88
C VAL A 161 -17.49 18.82 20.16
N GLY A 162 -16.44 18.49 20.88
CA GLY A 162 -16.48 17.67 22.10
C GLY A 162 -16.38 16.15 21.87
N MET A 163 -16.53 15.67 20.62
CA MET A 163 -16.20 14.27 20.28
C MET A 163 -14.70 14.07 20.37
N THR A 164 -14.24 12.95 20.94
CA THR A 164 -12.81 12.65 20.98
C THR A 164 -12.29 12.14 19.63
N GLU A 165 -10.99 12.28 19.38
CA GLU A 165 -10.36 11.75 18.18
C GLU A 165 -10.63 10.24 18.04
N ARG A 166 -10.51 9.47 19.14
CA ARG A 166 -10.78 8.03 19.22
C ARG A 166 -12.23 7.69 18.88
N GLU A 167 -13.21 8.46 19.40
CA GLU A 167 -14.61 8.24 19.05
C GLU A 167 -14.87 8.51 17.56
N ALA A 168 -14.29 9.57 17.03
CA ALA A 168 -14.42 9.92 15.61
C ALA A 168 -13.81 8.85 14.71
N ALA A 169 -12.61 8.38 15.02
CA ALA A 169 -11.94 7.29 14.30
C ALA A 169 -12.77 5.99 14.36
N ALA A 170 -13.27 5.60 15.55
CA ALA A 170 -14.10 4.40 15.69
C ALA A 170 -15.39 4.47 14.87
N ARG A 171 -16.03 5.65 14.76
CA ARG A 171 -17.20 5.86 13.92
C ARG A 171 -16.86 5.75 12.43
N LEU A 172 -15.72 6.32 12.00
CA LEU A 172 -15.25 6.18 10.61
C LEU A 172 -15.02 4.72 10.26
N ILE A 173 -14.30 3.98 11.11
CA ILE A 173 -14.09 2.53 10.96
C ILE A 173 -15.42 1.78 10.82
N ALA A 174 -16.39 2.07 11.68
CA ALA A 174 -17.71 1.45 11.58
C ALA A 174 -18.40 1.75 10.24
N ARG A 175 -18.29 2.99 9.72
CA ARG A 175 -18.86 3.35 8.42
C ARG A 175 -18.17 2.65 7.25
N LEU A 176 -16.84 2.49 7.31
CA LEU A 176 -16.08 1.77 6.30
C LEU A 176 -16.48 0.28 6.25
N LEU A 177 -16.45 -0.41 7.39
CA LEU A 177 -16.76 -1.84 7.47
C LEU A 177 -18.24 -2.14 7.17
N THR A 178 -19.18 -1.36 7.71
CA THR A 178 -20.61 -1.52 7.40
C THR A 178 -20.96 -1.07 5.97
N GLY A 179 -20.11 -0.29 5.35
CA GLY A 179 -20.19 0.11 3.95
C GLY A 179 -19.83 -1.01 2.98
N GLY A 180 -19.23 -2.10 3.47
CA GLY A 180 -18.88 -3.28 2.68
C GLY A 180 -17.37 -3.45 2.41
N ALA A 181 -16.50 -2.75 3.13
CA ALA A 181 -15.06 -2.98 3.04
C ALA A 181 -14.67 -4.38 3.54
N ASP A 182 -13.75 -5.04 2.87
CA ASP A 182 -13.19 -6.32 3.30
C ASP A 182 -12.31 -6.16 4.54
N ALA A 183 -11.52 -5.08 4.58
CA ALA A 183 -10.66 -4.69 5.68
C ALA A 183 -10.31 -3.20 5.59
N LEU A 184 -9.75 -2.66 6.67
CA LEU A 184 -9.06 -1.37 6.62
C LEU A 184 -7.71 -1.54 5.90
N SER A 185 -7.29 -0.57 5.10
CA SER A 185 -5.94 -0.57 4.50
C SER A 185 -4.87 -0.24 5.55
N PHE A 186 -5.24 0.55 6.55
CA PHE A 186 -4.47 0.89 7.76
C PHE A 186 -5.44 1.43 8.82
N GLU A 187 -4.94 1.61 10.04
CA GLU A 187 -5.71 2.25 11.11
C GLU A 187 -5.92 3.74 10.79
N PRO A 188 -7.16 4.22 10.63
CA PRO A 188 -7.43 5.60 10.25
C PRO A 188 -6.81 6.63 11.20
N ILE A 189 -6.21 7.66 10.65
CA ILE A 189 -5.69 8.82 11.39
C ILE A 189 -6.80 9.88 11.40
N VAL A 190 -7.31 10.19 12.59
CA VAL A 190 -8.33 11.22 12.79
C VAL A 190 -7.88 12.08 13.97
N VAL A 191 -7.07 13.10 13.71
CA VAL A 191 -6.38 13.87 14.75
C VAL A 191 -6.48 15.37 14.50
N GLY A 192 -6.72 16.12 15.57
CA GLY A 192 -6.98 17.55 15.49
C GLY A 192 -6.04 18.42 16.31
N GLY A 193 -5.98 19.71 15.98
CA GLY A 193 -5.13 20.68 16.67
C GLY A 193 -3.67 20.25 16.71
N PRO A 194 -2.98 20.37 17.86
CA PRO A 194 -1.55 20.03 17.96
C PRO A 194 -1.18 18.59 17.56
N ASN A 195 -2.11 17.62 17.74
CA ASN A 195 -1.87 16.22 17.36
C ASN A 195 -1.72 16.06 15.84
N GLY A 196 -2.38 16.91 15.04
CA GLY A 196 -2.22 16.93 13.60
C GLY A 196 -0.82 17.29 13.10
N ALA A 197 0.08 17.77 13.99
CA ALA A 197 1.47 18.03 13.66
C ALA A 197 2.32 16.75 13.52
N LEU A 198 1.76 15.58 13.86
CA LEU A 198 2.44 14.29 13.75
C LEU A 198 1.84 13.51 12.56
N PRO A 199 2.62 13.24 11.49
CA PRO A 199 2.10 12.56 10.28
C PRO A 199 1.41 11.22 10.55
N HIS A 200 1.93 10.45 11.52
CA HIS A 200 1.42 9.13 11.91
C HIS A 200 0.85 9.15 13.35
N ALA A 201 0.12 10.21 13.70
CA ALA A 201 -0.51 10.30 15.00
C ALA A 201 -1.61 9.25 15.16
N VAL A 202 -1.72 8.70 16.37
CA VAL A 202 -2.79 7.77 16.74
C VAL A 202 -3.92 8.56 17.40
N PRO A 203 -5.19 8.38 17.00
CA PRO A 203 -6.33 9.04 17.61
C PRO A 203 -6.44 8.78 19.12
N GLY A 204 -6.45 9.86 19.89
CA GLY A 204 -6.44 9.85 21.37
C GLY A 204 -7.76 10.27 21.98
N ASP A 205 -7.70 10.57 23.29
CA ASP A 205 -8.86 11.00 24.07
C ASP A 205 -9.05 12.53 24.09
N ARG A 206 -8.26 13.26 23.28
CA ARG A 206 -8.42 14.71 23.11
C ARG A 206 -9.75 14.99 22.42
N PRO A 207 -10.65 15.82 23.05
CA PRO A 207 -11.87 16.23 22.38
C PRO A 207 -11.60 17.32 21.35
N PHE A 208 -12.30 17.28 20.22
CA PHE A 208 -12.28 18.35 19.23
C PHE A 208 -12.84 19.65 19.79
N GLN A 209 -12.21 20.75 19.45
CA GLN A 209 -12.57 22.10 19.85
C GLN A 209 -13.01 22.93 18.65
N ALA A 210 -13.80 23.98 18.90
CA ALA A 210 -14.10 24.95 17.87
C ALA A 210 -12.82 25.62 17.37
N GLY A 211 -12.64 25.64 16.05
CA GLY A 211 -11.42 26.15 15.39
C GLY A 211 -10.37 25.07 15.10
N ASP A 212 -10.55 23.82 15.58
CA ASP A 212 -9.63 22.74 15.24
C ASP A 212 -9.66 22.42 13.74
N TRP A 213 -8.46 22.24 13.21
CA TRP A 213 -8.21 21.58 11.94
C TRP A 213 -7.87 20.13 12.23
N VAL A 214 -8.53 19.23 11.53
CA VAL A 214 -8.39 17.77 11.70
C VAL A 214 -7.85 17.16 10.44
N VAL A 215 -6.73 16.44 10.56
CA VAL A 215 -6.24 15.53 9.52
C VAL A 215 -7.08 14.27 9.60
N VAL A 216 -7.71 13.92 8.50
CA VAL A 216 -8.42 12.66 8.33
C VAL A 216 -7.76 11.91 7.20
N ASP A 217 -7.16 10.76 7.54
CA ASP A 217 -6.45 9.89 6.61
C ASP A 217 -6.99 8.47 6.79
N TRP A 218 -7.54 7.89 5.71
CA TRP A 218 -8.29 6.64 5.78
C TRP A 218 -8.32 5.91 4.45
N GLY A 219 -8.47 4.60 4.52
CA GLY A 219 -8.60 3.77 3.35
C GLY A 219 -9.12 2.38 3.68
N VAL A 220 -9.46 1.62 2.66
CA VAL A 220 -9.96 0.25 2.78
C VAL A 220 -9.30 -0.67 1.77
N PHE A 221 -9.35 -1.97 2.04
CA PHE A 221 -9.27 -3.02 1.03
C PHE A 221 -10.69 -3.43 0.61
N LEU A 222 -10.89 -3.52 -0.69
CA LEU A 222 -12.10 -4.09 -1.30
C LEU A 222 -11.68 -4.91 -2.53
N ASP A 223 -12.17 -6.14 -2.64
CA ASP A 223 -11.74 -7.08 -3.70
C ASP A 223 -10.22 -7.25 -3.77
N GLY A 224 -9.54 -7.16 -2.61
CA GLY A 224 -8.09 -7.25 -2.48
C GLY A 224 -7.31 -5.98 -2.84
N TYR A 225 -7.95 -4.90 -3.27
CA TYR A 225 -7.27 -3.64 -3.68
C TYR A 225 -7.49 -2.52 -2.67
N ALA A 226 -6.40 -1.78 -2.41
CA ALA A 226 -6.37 -0.66 -1.48
C ALA A 226 -6.91 0.64 -2.08
N SER A 227 -7.46 1.48 -1.22
CA SER A 227 -7.60 2.94 -1.38
C SER A 227 -6.86 3.66 -0.28
N ASP A 228 -6.49 4.92 -0.53
CA ASP A 228 -5.77 5.79 0.40
C ASP A 228 -6.14 7.25 0.16
N ILE A 229 -6.68 7.94 1.15
CA ILE A 229 -7.17 9.31 0.97
C ILE A 229 -6.95 10.11 2.25
N THR A 230 -6.33 11.29 2.12
CA THR A 230 -6.30 12.27 3.22
C THR A 230 -7.07 13.53 2.85
N ARG A 231 -7.92 13.99 3.75
CA ARG A 231 -8.63 15.27 3.65
C ARG A 231 -8.61 16.02 4.99
N MET A 232 -8.79 17.34 4.90
CA MET A 232 -8.85 18.20 6.07
C MET A 232 -10.31 18.51 6.44
N VAL A 233 -10.62 18.40 7.73
CA VAL A 233 -11.89 18.86 8.32
C VAL A 233 -11.61 20.02 9.26
N VAL A 234 -12.50 21.01 9.33
CA VAL A 234 -12.37 22.15 10.25
C VAL A 234 -13.67 22.37 11.01
N PHE A 235 -13.57 22.58 12.33
CA PHE A 235 -14.70 22.90 13.18
C PHE A 235 -14.94 24.42 13.22
N GLY A 236 -15.77 24.92 12.31
CA GLY A 236 -16.07 26.34 12.12
C GLY A 236 -15.31 26.95 10.94
N GLU A 237 -15.06 28.26 10.97
CA GLU A 237 -14.42 28.97 9.85
C GLU A 237 -12.97 28.52 9.63
N PRO A 238 -12.55 28.25 8.38
CA PRO A 238 -11.18 27.88 8.04
C PRO A 238 -10.27 29.10 8.08
N THR A 239 -9.80 29.45 9.28
CA THR A 239 -8.95 30.62 9.55
C THR A 239 -7.62 30.23 10.19
N GLY A 240 -6.78 31.23 10.44
CA GLY A 240 -5.47 31.07 11.11
C GLY A 240 -4.36 30.52 10.17
N PRO A 241 -3.20 30.16 10.74
CA PRO A 241 -2.04 29.75 9.96
C PRO A 241 -2.29 28.47 9.16
N LEU A 242 -3.11 27.53 9.65
CA LEU A 242 -3.42 26.30 8.94
C LEU A 242 -4.26 26.54 7.68
N ALA A 243 -5.05 27.62 7.61
CA ALA A 243 -5.76 27.99 6.37
C ALA A 243 -4.80 28.43 5.25
N GLU A 244 -3.70 29.11 5.61
CA GLU A 244 -2.65 29.45 4.65
C GLU A 244 -1.89 28.21 4.20
N ILE A 245 -1.46 27.38 5.16
CA ILE A 245 -0.76 26.13 4.89
C ILE A 245 -1.61 25.19 4.04
N HIS A 246 -2.93 25.14 4.27
CA HIS A 246 -3.84 24.31 3.46
C HIS A 246 -3.77 24.72 1.97
N ARG A 247 -3.78 26.02 1.66
CA ARG A 247 -3.68 26.49 0.26
C ARG A 247 -2.33 26.12 -0.37
N ILE A 248 -1.24 26.15 0.42
CA ILE A 248 0.08 25.75 -0.06
C ILE A 248 0.12 24.25 -0.34
N VAL A 249 -0.40 23.41 0.56
CA VAL A 249 -0.44 21.96 0.40
C VAL A 249 -1.37 21.56 -0.76
N GLU A 250 -2.52 22.23 -0.94
CA GLU A 250 -3.39 22.01 -2.08
C GLU A 250 -2.70 22.35 -3.41
N ALA A 251 -1.95 23.44 -3.46
CA ALA A 251 -1.14 23.82 -4.62
C ALA A 251 0.00 22.80 -4.87
N ALA A 252 0.65 22.30 -3.82
CA ALA A 252 1.68 21.28 -3.91
C ALA A 252 1.12 19.93 -4.42
N ASN A 253 -0.03 19.50 -3.91
CA ASN A 253 -0.73 18.30 -4.42
C ASN A 253 -1.09 18.48 -5.91
N ALA A 254 -1.62 19.64 -6.29
CA ALA A 254 -1.93 19.93 -7.69
C ALA A 254 -0.69 19.91 -8.58
N ALA A 255 0.44 20.49 -8.14
CA ALA A 255 1.71 20.49 -8.87
C ALA A 255 2.28 19.07 -9.02
N GLY A 256 2.26 18.26 -7.94
CA GLY A 256 2.68 16.85 -7.97
C GLY A 256 1.86 16.06 -9.00
N ARG A 257 0.53 16.12 -8.92
CA ARG A 257 -0.34 15.43 -9.89
C ARG A 257 -0.14 15.91 -11.33
N ALA A 258 0.00 17.20 -11.54
CA ALA A 258 0.23 17.78 -12.87
C ALA A 258 1.60 17.39 -13.46
N ALA A 259 2.58 17.04 -12.63
CA ALA A 259 3.88 16.57 -13.09
C ALA A 259 3.84 15.14 -13.65
N VAL A 260 2.87 14.31 -13.23
CA VAL A 260 2.79 12.88 -13.60
C VAL A 260 2.59 12.70 -15.10
N ARG A 261 3.50 11.97 -15.74
CA ARG A 261 3.37 11.50 -17.12
C ARG A 261 4.27 10.28 -17.35
N PRO A 262 3.96 9.45 -18.37
CA PRO A 262 4.78 8.27 -18.65
C PRO A 262 6.22 8.65 -19.02
N GLY A 263 7.17 7.87 -18.54
CA GLY A 263 8.60 7.98 -18.82
C GLY A 263 9.38 8.95 -17.94
N ILE A 264 8.75 9.78 -17.11
CA ILE A 264 9.49 10.61 -16.15
C ILE A 264 9.95 9.78 -14.96
N PRO A 265 11.06 10.15 -14.30
CA PRO A 265 11.44 9.54 -13.04
C PRO A 265 10.43 9.86 -11.92
N ALA A 266 10.15 8.90 -11.05
CA ALA A 266 9.21 9.06 -9.93
C ALA A 266 9.57 10.25 -9.02
N GLY A 267 10.86 10.51 -8.82
CA GLY A 267 11.35 11.67 -8.06
C GLY A 267 10.98 13.04 -8.64
N ALA A 268 10.61 13.12 -9.93
CA ALA A 268 10.17 14.38 -10.52
C ALA A 268 8.81 14.84 -9.97
N VAL A 269 7.94 13.90 -9.58
CA VAL A 269 6.66 14.20 -8.92
C VAL A 269 6.89 14.75 -7.52
N ASP A 270 7.80 14.13 -6.74
CA ASP A 270 8.21 14.66 -5.42
C ASP A 270 8.80 16.07 -5.57
N ALA A 271 9.71 16.27 -6.51
CA ALA A 271 10.33 17.57 -6.74
C ALA A 271 9.29 18.65 -7.05
N ALA A 272 8.28 18.36 -7.88
CA ALA A 272 7.24 19.31 -8.25
C ALA A 272 6.37 19.72 -7.04
N ALA A 273 5.98 18.78 -6.19
CA ALA A 273 5.22 19.06 -4.98
C ALA A 273 6.07 19.80 -3.94
N ARG A 274 7.28 19.31 -3.68
CA ARG A 274 8.22 19.85 -2.70
C ARG A 274 8.64 21.28 -3.00
N GLN A 275 8.89 21.61 -4.27
CA GLN A 275 9.25 22.96 -4.71
C GLN A 275 8.20 24.01 -4.31
N VAL A 276 6.91 23.69 -4.38
CA VAL A 276 5.83 24.60 -3.98
C VAL A 276 5.91 24.90 -2.47
N ILE A 277 6.14 23.88 -1.66
CA ILE A 277 6.24 24.00 -0.20
C ILE A 277 7.51 24.76 0.20
N GLU A 278 8.64 24.47 -0.44
CA GLU A 278 9.92 25.16 -0.22
C GLU A 278 9.85 26.64 -0.60
N ALA A 279 9.25 26.96 -1.75
CA ALA A 279 9.06 28.35 -2.20
C ALA A 279 8.18 29.16 -1.24
N ALA A 280 7.28 28.50 -0.51
CA ALA A 280 6.47 29.13 0.53
C ALA A 280 7.18 29.21 1.90
N GLY A 281 8.43 28.73 2.03
CA GLY A 281 9.22 28.79 3.26
C GLY A 281 8.98 27.65 4.25
N TYR A 282 8.29 26.59 3.87
CA TYR A 282 7.93 25.45 4.73
C TYR A 282 8.67 24.15 4.39
N GLY A 283 9.78 24.20 3.63
CA GLY A 283 10.52 23.02 3.19
C GLY A 283 10.90 22.07 4.32
N GLU A 284 11.39 22.60 5.45
CA GLU A 284 11.77 21.81 6.64
C GLU A 284 10.56 21.16 7.35
N SER A 285 9.35 21.64 7.08
CA SER A 285 8.11 21.10 7.66
C SER A 285 7.44 20.04 6.79
N PHE A 286 7.99 19.72 5.60
CA PHE A 286 7.57 18.60 4.75
C PHE A 286 8.54 17.43 4.93
N ILE A 287 8.28 16.59 5.91
CA ILE A 287 9.22 15.63 6.50
C ILE A 287 9.08 14.19 6.00
N HIS A 288 8.22 13.93 5.03
CA HIS A 288 8.05 12.60 4.43
C HIS A 288 8.12 12.64 2.90
N ARG A 289 8.08 11.48 2.25
CA ARG A 289 7.97 11.35 0.79
C ARG A 289 6.64 11.88 0.29
N THR A 290 6.58 12.25 -0.98
CA THR A 290 5.33 12.76 -1.60
C THR A 290 4.31 11.66 -1.87
N GLY A 291 4.71 10.39 -1.84
CA GLY A 291 3.76 9.30 -2.05
C GLY A 291 4.40 7.93 -2.20
N HIS A 292 3.56 6.95 -2.40
CA HIS A 292 3.92 5.54 -2.57
C HIS A 292 2.94 4.84 -3.51
N GLY A 293 3.39 3.78 -4.16
CA GLY A 293 2.51 2.90 -4.90
C GLY A 293 1.50 2.23 -3.96
N LEU A 294 0.34 1.92 -4.50
CA LEU A 294 -0.70 1.16 -3.81
C LEU A 294 -1.41 0.21 -4.78
N GLY A 295 -2.05 -0.81 -4.25
CA GLY A 295 -2.76 -1.82 -5.02
C GLY A 295 -3.14 -2.99 -4.14
N LEU A 296 -2.46 -4.12 -4.27
CA LEU A 296 -2.63 -5.28 -3.37
C LEU A 296 -1.96 -5.09 -2.01
N GLU A 297 -1.09 -4.08 -1.88
CA GLU A 297 -0.58 -3.55 -0.61
C GLU A 297 -0.89 -2.06 -0.54
N ILE A 298 -0.99 -1.56 0.71
CA ILE A 298 -1.15 -0.12 0.91
C ILE A 298 0.15 0.62 0.52
N HIS A 299 1.31 0.03 0.83
CA HIS A 299 2.61 0.55 0.42
C HIS A 299 3.31 -0.45 -0.50
N GLU A 300 3.44 -0.10 -1.77
CA GLU A 300 4.21 -0.84 -2.75
C GLU A 300 4.99 0.11 -3.67
N PRO A 301 5.95 -0.35 -4.48
CA PRO A 301 6.54 0.50 -5.53
C PRO A 301 5.51 0.95 -6.58
N PRO A 302 5.72 2.13 -7.22
CA PRO A 302 6.89 3.01 -7.09
C PRO A 302 6.81 3.90 -5.85
N PHE A 303 7.96 4.30 -5.29
CA PHE A 303 8.02 5.28 -4.23
C PHE A 303 8.28 6.68 -4.80
N ILE A 304 7.42 7.63 -4.44
CA ILE A 304 7.48 9.02 -4.90
C ILE A 304 8.31 9.82 -3.90
N VAL A 305 9.60 9.76 -4.05
CA VAL A 305 10.59 10.36 -3.14
C VAL A 305 11.70 11.06 -3.92
N GLY A 306 12.28 12.10 -3.35
CA GLY A 306 13.37 12.84 -3.97
C GLY A 306 14.52 11.93 -4.41
N GLY A 307 14.99 12.11 -5.65
CA GLY A 307 16.07 11.31 -6.23
C GLY A 307 15.68 9.95 -6.76
N ALA A 308 14.41 9.50 -6.64
CA ALA A 308 13.96 8.25 -7.27
C ALA A 308 14.04 8.35 -8.80
N THR A 309 14.79 7.41 -9.40
CA THR A 309 15.08 7.40 -10.85
C THR A 309 14.20 6.46 -11.65
N GLU A 310 13.37 5.64 -10.99
CA GLU A 310 12.50 4.69 -11.65
C GLU A 310 11.49 5.42 -12.57
N PRO A 311 11.40 5.03 -13.86
CA PRO A 311 10.47 5.67 -14.77
C PRO A 311 9.02 5.27 -14.44
N LEU A 312 8.13 6.24 -14.40
CA LEU A 312 6.71 5.99 -14.29
C LEU A 312 6.17 5.42 -15.61
N LEU A 313 5.44 4.32 -15.54
CA LEU A 313 4.88 3.64 -16.70
C LEU A 313 3.34 3.64 -16.65
N PRO A 314 2.67 3.61 -17.80
CA PRO A 314 1.21 3.48 -17.84
C PRO A 314 0.70 2.29 -17.03
N GLY A 315 -0.36 2.51 -16.25
CA GLY A 315 -0.93 1.54 -15.32
C GLY A 315 -0.32 1.56 -13.92
N MET A 316 0.78 2.27 -13.66
CA MET A 316 1.27 2.48 -12.29
C MET A 316 0.33 3.37 -11.51
N THR A 317 0.01 2.95 -10.28
CA THR A 317 -0.82 3.71 -9.32
C THR A 317 0.00 4.07 -8.11
N PHE A 318 -0.21 5.28 -7.58
CA PHE A 318 0.47 5.78 -6.39
C PHE A 318 -0.28 6.96 -5.77
N THR A 319 0.07 7.29 -4.53
CA THR A 319 -0.46 8.46 -3.83
C THR A 319 0.32 9.73 -4.17
N VAL A 320 -0.36 10.89 -4.12
CA VAL A 320 0.27 12.21 -4.12
C VAL A 320 -0.24 12.94 -2.88
N GLU A 321 0.58 12.96 -1.82
CA GLU A 321 0.18 13.31 -0.45
C GLU A 321 1.09 14.33 0.24
N PRO A 322 1.45 15.47 -0.39
CA PRO A 322 2.27 16.46 0.30
C PRO A 322 1.62 16.93 1.59
N GLY A 323 2.45 17.26 2.58
CA GLY A 323 1.99 17.75 3.88
C GLY A 323 2.96 18.74 4.52
N ILE A 324 2.43 19.61 5.38
CA ILE A 324 3.18 20.55 6.22
C ILE A 324 2.76 20.35 7.66
N TYR A 325 3.74 20.17 8.56
CA TYR A 325 3.49 19.85 9.97
C TYR A 325 4.24 20.85 10.87
N LEU A 326 3.48 21.57 11.69
CA LEU A 326 4.02 22.61 12.59
C LEU A 326 3.86 22.15 14.05
N PRO A 327 4.96 21.78 14.72
CA PRO A 327 4.91 21.33 16.11
C PRO A 327 4.16 22.30 17.03
N GLY A 328 3.22 21.76 17.82
CA GLY A 328 2.41 22.53 18.74
C GLY A 328 1.24 23.33 18.11
N VAL A 329 1.16 23.37 16.78
CA VAL A 329 0.10 24.08 16.04
C VAL A 329 -0.85 23.08 15.37
N GLY A 330 -0.31 22.20 14.52
CA GLY A 330 -1.09 21.24 13.75
C GLY A 330 -0.40 20.91 12.43
N GLY A 331 -1.09 20.15 11.60
CA GLY A 331 -0.61 19.79 10.26
C GLY A 331 -1.71 19.80 9.23
N VAL A 332 -1.31 19.79 7.98
CA VAL A 332 -2.18 19.66 6.82
C VAL A 332 -1.56 18.65 5.87
N ARG A 333 -2.34 17.65 5.44
CA ARG A 333 -2.04 16.73 4.35
C ARG A 333 -3.24 16.67 3.40
N ILE A 334 -2.97 16.64 2.11
CA ILE A 334 -3.98 16.42 1.07
C ILE A 334 -3.43 15.34 0.15
N GLU A 335 -4.18 14.28 0.02
CA GLU A 335 -3.75 13.06 -0.66
C GLU A 335 -4.77 12.61 -1.70
N ASP A 336 -4.26 12.20 -2.84
CA ASP A 336 -5.02 11.60 -3.92
C ASP A 336 -4.34 10.35 -4.47
N ASP A 337 -5.13 9.32 -4.73
CA ASP A 337 -4.74 8.18 -5.55
C ASP A 337 -4.75 8.57 -7.03
N VAL A 338 -3.65 8.28 -7.72
CA VAL A 338 -3.51 8.57 -9.15
C VAL A 338 -3.08 7.33 -9.92
N VAL A 339 -3.40 7.30 -11.22
CA VAL A 339 -2.85 6.32 -12.18
C VAL A 339 -2.17 7.03 -13.33
N VAL A 340 -1.00 6.52 -13.73
CA VAL A 340 -0.32 6.96 -14.96
C VAL A 340 -1.08 6.43 -16.16
N THR A 341 -1.48 7.33 -17.06
CA THR A 341 -2.12 6.97 -18.34
C THR A 341 -1.09 6.95 -19.48
N GLU A 342 -1.50 6.58 -20.69
CA GLU A 342 -0.62 6.62 -21.87
C GLU A 342 -0.09 8.02 -22.19
N THR A 343 -0.79 9.08 -21.77
CA THR A 343 -0.46 10.47 -22.14
C THR A 343 -0.28 11.41 -20.95
N GLY A 344 -0.54 10.96 -19.71
CA GLY A 344 -0.49 11.81 -18.52
C GLY A 344 -0.92 11.08 -17.26
N VAL A 345 -1.89 11.66 -16.54
CA VAL A 345 -2.40 11.18 -15.26
C VAL A 345 -3.92 11.22 -15.21
N GLU A 346 -4.50 10.23 -14.54
CA GLU A 346 -5.88 10.27 -14.04
C GLU A 346 -5.85 10.27 -12.52
N THR A 347 -6.59 11.18 -11.89
CA THR A 347 -6.83 11.15 -10.45
C THR A 347 -8.03 10.26 -10.19
N LEU A 348 -7.85 9.21 -9.38
CA LEU A 348 -8.89 8.24 -9.08
C LEU A 348 -9.84 8.72 -7.97
N THR A 349 -9.31 9.46 -6.99
CA THR A 349 -10.07 10.08 -5.91
C THR A 349 -10.85 11.30 -6.39
N THR A 350 -12.09 11.46 -5.89
CA THR A 350 -13.02 12.49 -6.40
C THR A 350 -13.41 13.55 -5.38
N LEU A 351 -13.23 13.28 -4.07
CA LEU A 351 -13.59 14.22 -3.01
C LEU A 351 -12.88 15.58 -3.18
N PRO A 352 -13.59 16.70 -2.99
CA PRO A 352 -12.99 18.03 -2.97
C PRO A 352 -11.79 18.13 -2.02
N ARG A 353 -10.78 18.89 -2.42
CA ARG A 353 -9.54 19.10 -1.65
C ARG A 353 -9.62 20.26 -0.68
N LYS A 354 -10.59 21.17 -0.88
CA LYS A 354 -10.89 22.24 0.07
C LYS A 354 -11.29 21.67 1.43
N PRO A 355 -11.07 22.42 2.54
CA PRO A 355 -11.42 21.92 3.87
C PRO A 355 -12.93 21.67 3.98
N TRP A 356 -13.30 20.58 4.62
CA TRP A 356 -14.67 20.25 4.96
C TRP A 356 -15.06 20.96 6.26
N VAL A 357 -16.08 21.80 6.21
CA VAL A 357 -16.51 22.62 7.35
C VAL A 357 -17.59 21.89 8.13
N VAL A 358 -17.33 21.64 9.41
CA VAL A 358 -18.32 21.16 10.38
C VAL A 358 -18.81 22.37 11.18
N PRO A 359 -20.11 22.63 11.27
CA PRO A 359 -20.64 23.71 12.10
C PRO A 359 -20.18 23.60 13.57
N ARG A 360 -20.10 24.78 14.27
CA ARG A 360 -19.72 24.83 15.68
C ARG A 360 -20.82 24.26 16.59
#